data_131a9dec5cb64333a3215717c73f5d0a
#
_entry.id   131a9dec5cb64333a3215717c73f5d0a
#
_cell.length_a   1.000
_cell.length_b   1.000
_cell.length_c   1.000
_cell.angle_alpha   90.00
_cell.angle_beta   90.00
_cell.angle_gamma   90.00
#
_symmetry.space_group_name_H-M   'P 1'
#
loop_
_entity.id
_entity.type
_entity.pdbx_description
1 polymer ?
#
loop_
_entity_poly.entity_id
_entity_poly.type
_entity_poly.pdbx_seq_one_letter_code
_entity_poly.pdbx_strand_id
1 'polypeptide(L)'
;MRNAMAGVVFAIVVAGTGAGVGGADGSTDEAEVLKLDQRIADAVVRGDAAFVDSVTPPDFVMVHGDGWTNGGKPLLTDTEQSMLRRVTTKYYDVLDFDSVKAEMHGDVAITYGRYLAHTTSGDDPGRRWFSVWFERVYAKRDGRWVYLSHRTVHGPTFGADRKSVSDK
;
A
#
# COMPACT_ATOMS: atom_id res chain seq x y z
N MET A 1 36.54 35.59 -60.95
CA MET A 1 35.52 34.53 -60.84
C MET A 1 35.16 34.36 -59.38
N ARG A 2 34.01 34.87 -58.97
CA ARG A 2 33.60 34.90 -57.54
C ARG A 2 32.40 33.98 -57.43
N ASN A 3 32.56 32.82 -56.78
CA ASN A 3 31.45 31.89 -56.46
C ASN A 3 30.76 32.34 -55.20
N ALA A 4 29.49 32.70 -55.30
CA ALA A 4 28.60 32.94 -54.15
C ALA A 4 28.00 31.63 -53.72
N MET A 5 28.27 31.21 -52.47
CA MET A 5 27.58 30.12 -51.77
C MET A 5 26.33 30.68 -51.11
N ALA A 6 25.18 30.23 -51.57
CA ALA A 6 23.89 30.47 -50.89
C ALA A 6 23.72 29.54 -49.71
N GLY A 7 23.68 30.07 -48.49
CA GLY A 7 23.35 29.32 -47.30
C GLY A 7 21.83 29.16 -47.15
N VAL A 8 21.37 27.93 -47.09
CA VAL A 8 19.97 27.61 -46.74
C VAL A 8 19.86 27.53 -45.24
N VAL A 9 19.10 28.44 -44.63
CA VAL A 9 18.72 28.38 -43.21
C VAL A 9 17.48 27.55 -43.06
N PHE A 10 17.58 26.37 -42.46
CA PHE A 10 16.45 25.58 -42.00
C PHE A 10 15.95 26.15 -40.67
N ALA A 11 14.76 26.71 -40.64
CA ALA A 11 14.06 27.06 -39.43
C ALA A 11 13.30 25.82 -38.96
N ILE A 12 13.73 25.21 -37.85
CA ILE A 12 13.00 24.16 -37.20
C ILE A 12 11.93 24.81 -36.31
N VAL A 13 10.67 24.76 -36.71
CA VAL A 13 9.54 25.11 -35.88
C VAL A 13 9.24 23.89 -35.00
N VAL A 14 9.65 23.94 -33.74
CA VAL A 14 9.21 22.98 -32.73
C VAL A 14 7.82 23.40 -32.27
N ALA A 15 6.80 22.78 -32.83
CA ALA A 15 5.45 22.85 -32.31
C ALA A 15 5.40 22.04 -31.00
N GLY A 16 5.56 22.73 -29.88
CA GLY A 16 5.33 22.17 -28.56
C GLY A 16 3.84 21.93 -28.36
N THR A 17 3.37 20.71 -28.64
CA THR A 17 2.08 20.23 -28.14
C THR A 17 2.24 19.96 -26.66
N GLY A 18 1.96 20.95 -25.82
CA GLY A 18 1.76 20.76 -24.41
C GLY A 18 0.50 19.89 -24.20
N ALA A 19 0.69 18.60 -24.08
CA ALA A 19 -0.34 17.71 -23.57
C ALA A 19 -0.54 18.09 -22.09
N GLY A 20 -1.57 18.85 -21.80
CA GLY A 20 -2.09 19.03 -20.45
C GLY A 20 -2.54 17.67 -19.95
N VAL A 21 -1.73 17.01 -19.12
CA VAL A 21 -2.09 15.77 -18.45
C VAL A 21 -3.22 16.09 -17.48
N GLY A 22 -4.39 15.55 -17.77
CA GLY A 22 -5.64 15.84 -17.12
C GLY A 22 -5.66 15.51 -15.63
N GLY A 23 -5.99 16.50 -14.81
CA GLY A 23 -6.21 16.34 -13.38
C GLY A 23 -7.44 15.51 -12.99
N ALA A 24 -8.20 14.99 -13.95
CA ALA A 24 -9.39 14.17 -13.68
C ALA A 24 -9.06 12.69 -13.44
N ASP A 25 -8.06 12.13 -14.12
CA ASP A 25 -7.70 10.72 -13.96
C ASP A 25 -7.03 10.45 -12.60
N GLY A 26 -6.22 11.39 -12.10
CA GLY A 26 -5.52 11.24 -10.84
C GLY A 26 -6.44 11.14 -9.62
N SER A 27 -7.53 11.88 -9.58
CA SER A 27 -8.50 11.84 -8.47
C SER A 27 -9.31 10.53 -8.45
N THR A 28 -9.55 9.94 -9.61
CA THR A 28 -10.25 8.66 -9.74
C THR A 28 -9.35 7.53 -9.26
N ASP A 29 -8.11 7.47 -9.71
CA ASP A 29 -7.13 6.47 -9.32
C ASP A 29 -6.82 6.53 -7.81
N GLU A 30 -6.68 7.71 -7.22
CA GLU A 30 -6.53 7.88 -5.78
C GLU A 30 -7.70 7.26 -5.00
N ALA A 31 -8.92 7.58 -5.41
CA ALA A 31 -10.13 7.03 -4.78
C ALA A 31 -10.23 5.51 -4.93
N GLU A 32 -9.83 4.96 -6.09
CA GLU A 32 -9.79 3.52 -6.34
C GLU A 32 -8.78 2.82 -5.41
N VAL A 33 -7.57 3.38 -5.27
CA VAL A 33 -6.52 2.83 -4.40
C VAL A 33 -6.96 2.87 -2.94
N LEU A 34 -7.48 3.98 -2.44
CA LEU A 34 -7.99 4.08 -1.06
C LEU A 34 -9.14 3.10 -0.79
N LYS A 35 -10.03 2.92 -1.76
CA LYS A 35 -11.10 1.92 -1.67
C LYS A 35 -10.57 0.49 -1.68
N LEU A 36 -9.55 0.20 -2.51
CA LEU A 36 -8.89 -1.10 -2.52
C LEU A 36 -8.21 -1.38 -1.18
N ASP A 37 -7.53 -0.38 -0.63
CA ASP A 37 -6.86 -0.45 0.67
C ASP A 37 -7.83 -0.86 1.79
N GLN A 38 -8.98 -0.21 1.87
CA GLN A 38 -10.04 -0.54 2.82
C GLN A 38 -10.61 -1.95 2.59
N ARG A 39 -10.88 -2.32 1.33
CA ARG A 39 -11.40 -3.65 0.99
C ARG A 39 -10.44 -4.78 1.39
N ILE A 40 -9.13 -4.53 1.26
CA ILE A 40 -8.11 -5.50 1.73
C ILE A 40 -8.20 -5.65 3.25
N ALA A 41 -8.27 -4.55 4.01
CA ALA A 41 -8.42 -4.62 5.46
C ALA A 41 -9.67 -5.38 5.89
N ASP A 42 -10.80 -5.07 5.27
CA ASP A 42 -12.07 -5.76 5.52
C ASP A 42 -11.99 -7.26 5.18
N ALA A 43 -11.32 -7.62 4.08
CA ALA A 43 -11.13 -9.00 3.66
C ALA A 43 -10.23 -9.77 4.64
N VAL A 44 -9.17 -9.15 5.14
CA VAL A 44 -8.28 -9.73 6.15
C VAL A 44 -9.06 -10.07 7.41
N VAL A 45 -9.90 -9.16 7.92
CA VAL A 45 -10.73 -9.38 9.10
C VAL A 45 -11.77 -10.48 8.87
N ARG A 46 -12.39 -10.53 7.69
CA ARG A 46 -13.37 -11.58 7.35
C ARG A 46 -12.73 -12.94 7.08
N GLY A 47 -11.44 -13.01 6.83
CA GLY A 47 -10.76 -14.23 6.40
C GLY A 47 -10.97 -14.55 4.91
N ASP A 48 -11.26 -13.54 4.09
CA ASP A 48 -11.49 -13.65 2.65
C ASP A 48 -10.15 -13.72 1.89
N ALA A 49 -9.48 -14.86 2.01
CA ALA A 49 -8.20 -15.09 1.37
C ALA A 49 -8.29 -15.06 -0.16
N ALA A 50 -9.42 -15.48 -0.74
CA ALA A 50 -9.60 -15.47 -2.19
C ALA A 50 -9.60 -14.06 -2.77
N PHE A 51 -10.24 -13.11 -2.09
CA PHE A 51 -10.17 -11.71 -2.50
C PHE A 51 -8.75 -11.15 -2.37
N VAL A 52 -8.09 -11.38 -1.23
CA VAL A 52 -6.72 -10.89 -1.01
C VAL A 52 -5.75 -11.45 -2.06
N ASP A 53 -5.83 -12.76 -2.35
CA ASP A 53 -5.06 -13.42 -3.41
C ASP A 53 -5.27 -12.77 -4.79
N SER A 54 -6.52 -12.47 -5.14
CA SER A 54 -6.87 -11.88 -6.44
C SER A 54 -6.28 -10.49 -6.70
N VAL A 55 -5.87 -9.79 -5.65
CA VAL A 55 -5.30 -8.43 -5.73
C VAL A 55 -3.84 -8.36 -5.32
N THR A 56 -3.25 -9.46 -4.87
CA THR A 56 -1.87 -9.56 -4.39
C THR A 56 -1.05 -10.41 -5.36
N PRO A 57 -0.04 -9.86 -6.04
CA PRO A 57 0.75 -10.62 -6.99
C PRO A 57 1.78 -11.52 -6.28
N PRO A 58 2.30 -12.58 -6.97
CA PRO A 58 3.28 -13.52 -6.40
C PRO A 58 4.59 -12.88 -5.94
N ASP A 59 4.93 -11.70 -6.48
CA ASP A 59 6.11 -10.91 -6.09
C ASP A 59 5.85 -9.95 -4.91
N PHE A 60 4.72 -10.11 -4.21
CA PHE A 60 4.41 -9.36 -3.01
C PHE A 60 5.42 -9.57 -1.89
N VAL A 61 5.76 -8.49 -1.19
CA VAL A 61 6.61 -8.54 -0.01
C VAL A 61 6.01 -7.68 1.11
N MET A 62 5.87 -8.27 2.29
CA MET A 62 5.60 -7.51 3.52
C MET A 62 6.85 -7.45 4.38
N VAL A 63 7.18 -6.26 4.89
CA VAL A 63 8.33 -6.03 5.77
C VAL A 63 7.83 -5.52 7.11
N HIS A 64 8.23 -6.19 8.17
CA HIS A 64 7.94 -5.78 9.55
C HIS A 64 9.12 -4.98 10.11
N GLY A 65 8.87 -3.73 10.49
CA GLY A 65 9.88 -2.82 11.03
C GLY A 65 10.11 -2.96 12.54
N ASP A 66 9.46 -3.91 13.18
CA ASP A 66 9.59 -4.18 14.59
C ASP A 66 10.92 -4.88 14.92
N GLY A 67 11.54 -4.53 16.02
CA GLY A 67 12.76 -5.19 16.52
C GLY A 67 14.07 -4.76 15.86
N TRP A 68 14.08 -3.70 15.05
CA TRP A 68 15.29 -3.22 14.38
C TRP A 68 16.35 -2.63 15.31
N THR A 69 16.01 -2.32 16.53
CA THR A 69 16.84 -1.52 17.44
C THR A 69 17.93 -2.29 18.15
N ASN A 70 17.89 -3.62 18.22
CA ASN A 70 18.77 -4.37 19.09
C ASN A 70 19.53 -5.50 18.40
N GLY A 71 20.53 -5.10 17.63
CA GLY A 71 21.66 -5.97 17.44
C GLY A 71 21.39 -7.23 16.61
N GLY A 72 21.16 -7.06 15.32
CA GLY A 72 21.49 -8.11 14.38
C GLY A 72 20.40 -9.13 14.08
N LYS A 73 19.16 -8.92 14.50
CA LYS A 73 18.05 -9.72 13.94
C LYS A 73 17.71 -9.20 12.55
N PRO A 74 17.65 -10.06 11.53
CA PRO A 74 17.16 -9.67 10.21
C PRO A 74 15.74 -9.10 10.31
N LEU A 75 15.38 -8.17 9.41
CA LEU A 75 13.99 -7.75 9.26
C LEU A 75 13.14 -8.97 8.94
N LEU A 76 12.03 -9.12 9.64
CA LEU A 76 11.03 -10.13 9.30
C LEU A 76 10.35 -9.73 8.00
N THR A 77 10.39 -10.62 7.02
CA THR A 77 9.70 -10.46 5.74
C THR A 77 8.70 -11.59 5.54
N ASP A 78 7.53 -11.23 5.04
CA ASP A 78 6.49 -12.17 4.64
C ASP A 78 6.29 -12.13 3.12
N THR A 79 5.99 -13.30 2.56
CA THR A 79 5.54 -13.46 1.18
C THR A 79 4.02 -13.38 1.08
N GLU A 80 3.50 -13.31 -0.16
CA GLU A 80 2.06 -13.48 -0.42
C GLU A 80 1.50 -14.72 0.31
N GLN A 81 2.12 -15.88 0.17
CA GLN A 81 1.65 -17.13 0.80
C GLN A 81 1.58 -17.05 2.33
N SER A 82 2.56 -16.41 2.98
CA SER A 82 2.51 -16.25 4.44
C SER A 82 1.44 -15.27 4.87
N MET A 83 1.19 -14.21 4.08
CA MET A 83 0.08 -13.30 4.31
C MET A 83 -1.27 -14.01 4.15
N LEU A 84 -1.47 -14.78 3.06
CA LEU A 84 -2.71 -15.51 2.82
C LEU A 84 -3.02 -16.52 3.94
N ARG A 85 -2.00 -17.20 4.49
CA ARG A 85 -2.19 -18.06 5.67
C ARG A 85 -2.74 -17.29 6.87
N ARG A 86 -2.23 -16.07 7.14
CA ARG A 86 -2.76 -15.24 8.24
C ARG A 86 -4.20 -14.81 8.00
N VAL A 87 -4.55 -14.49 6.76
CA VAL A 87 -5.93 -14.18 6.37
C VAL A 87 -6.84 -15.38 6.61
N THR A 88 -6.46 -16.55 6.10
CA THR A 88 -7.23 -17.80 6.23
C THR A 88 -7.46 -18.17 7.69
N THR A 89 -6.48 -17.99 8.55
CA THR A 89 -6.59 -18.27 10.00
C THR A 89 -7.28 -17.16 10.79
N LYS A 90 -7.72 -16.09 10.12
CA LYS A 90 -8.31 -14.91 10.78
C LYS A 90 -7.44 -14.41 11.94
N TYR A 91 -6.16 -14.21 11.65
CA TYR A 91 -5.20 -13.74 12.64
C TYR A 91 -5.62 -12.40 13.27
N TYR A 92 -6.30 -11.55 12.49
CA TYR A 92 -6.88 -10.28 12.94
C TYR A 92 -8.40 -10.38 12.96
N ASP A 93 -9.03 -9.85 13.99
CA ASP A 93 -10.47 -9.61 14.07
C ASP A 93 -10.85 -8.14 14.04
N VAL A 94 -9.87 -7.24 14.21
CA VAL A 94 -10.03 -5.79 14.01
C VAL A 94 -8.82 -5.23 13.27
N LEU A 95 -9.09 -4.40 12.28
CA LEU A 95 -8.14 -3.50 11.62
C LEU A 95 -8.86 -2.15 11.39
N ASP A 96 -8.77 -1.25 12.36
CA ASP A 96 -9.41 0.07 12.30
C ASP A 96 -8.40 1.09 11.76
N PHE A 97 -8.66 1.60 10.58
CA PHE A 97 -7.82 2.62 9.97
C PHE A 97 -8.00 4.00 10.61
N ASP A 98 -6.89 4.72 10.73
CA ASP A 98 -6.81 6.10 11.17
C ASP A 98 -5.91 6.90 10.22
N SER A 99 -6.49 7.97 9.67
CA SER A 99 -5.74 8.95 8.88
C SER A 99 -5.03 8.39 7.63
N VAL A 100 -5.69 7.49 6.88
CA VAL A 100 -5.11 6.93 5.66
C VAL A 100 -5.12 7.96 4.53
N LYS A 101 -3.99 8.10 3.84
CA LYS A 101 -3.78 8.96 2.68
C LYS A 101 -3.13 8.16 1.56
N ALA A 102 -3.21 8.69 0.34
CA ALA A 102 -2.53 8.14 -0.81
C ALA A 102 -1.66 9.20 -1.50
N GLU A 103 -0.53 8.77 -2.02
CA GLU A 103 0.34 9.52 -2.93
C GLU A 103 0.34 8.82 -4.28
N MET A 104 0.13 9.57 -5.36
CA MET A 104 0.01 9.04 -6.70
C MET A 104 1.25 9.37 -7.53
N HIS A 105 1.87 8.35 -8.13
CA HIS A 105 3.08 8.45 -8.95
C HIS A 105 2.91 7.72 -10.29
N GLY A 106 1.97 8.17 -11.12
CA GLY A 106 1.59 7.49 -12.36
C GLY A 106 0.97 6.11 -12.05
N ASP A 107 1.59 5.05 -12.54
CA ASP A 107 1.14 3.66 -12.31
C ASP A 107 1.58 3.08 -10.95
N VAL A 108 2.07 3.91 -10.04
CA VAL A 108 2.40 3.54 -8.66
C VAL A 108 1.65 4.43 -7.69
N ALA A 109 1.09 3.84 -6.66
CA ALA A 109 0.49 4.56 -5.56
C ALA A 109 1.06 4.05 -4.23
N ILE A 110 1.20 4.97 -3.27
CA ILE A 110 1.63 4.65 -1.91
C ILE A 110 0.52 5.11 -0.97
N THR A 111 -0.10 4.17 -0.26
CA THR A 111 -0.98 4.53 0.86
C THR A 111 -0.20 4.46 2.16
N TYR A 112 -0.50 5.36 3.06
CA TYR A 112 0.12 5.38 4.38
C TYR A 112 -0.86 5.92 5.43
N GLY A 113 -0.65 5.48 6.65
CA GLY A 113 -1.50 5.84 7.76
C GLY A 113 -1.22 5.00 8.98
N ARG A 114 -2.23 4.89 9.82
CA ARG A 114 -2.19 4.05 11.02
C ARG A 114 -3.41 3.17 11.07
N TYR A 115 -3.28 2.07 11.76
CA TYR A 115 -4.43 1.29 12.16
C TYR A 115 -4.28 0.79 13.61
N LEU A 116 -5.39 0.61 14.25
CA LEU A 116 -5.51 -0.15 15.49
C LEU A 116 -5.85 -1.60 15.10
N ALA A 117 -5.07 -2.54 15.59
CA ALA A 117 -5.27 -3.95 15.32
C ALA A 117 -5.59 -4.71 16.60
N HIS A 118 -6.37 -5.77 16.43
CA HIS A 118 -6.60 -6.78 17.47
C HIS A 118 -6.40 -8.17 16.88
N THR A 119 -5.68 -9.03 17.61
CA THR A 119 -5.37 -10.38 17.14
C THR A 119 -6.13 -11.44 17.89
N THR A 120 -6.50 -12.51 17.16
CA THR A 120 -7.17 -13.69 17.71
C THR A 120 -6.21 -14.83 18.05
N SER A 121 -4.88 -14.60 17.91
CA SER A 121 -3.86 -15.64 18.01
C SER A 121 -3.95 -16.44 19.30
N GLY A 122 -4.03 -17.77 19.15
CA GLY A 122 -4.25 -18.71 20.25
C GLY A 122 -3.12 -18.89 21.24
N ASP A 123 -1.92 -18.37 20.96
CA ASP A 123 -0.76 -18.44 21.84
C ASP A 123 -0.70 -17.28 22.85
N ASP A 124 -1.59 -16.31 22.71
CA ASP A 124 -1.72 -15.20 23.62
C ASP A 124 -3.07 -15.29 24.38
N PRO A 125 -3.09 -15.73 25.63
CA PRO A 125 -4.32 -15.81 26.43
C PRO A 125 -5.00 -14.45 26.65
N GLY A 126 -4.33 -13.37 26.32
CA GLY A 126 -4.89 -12.02 26.27
C GLY A 126 -4.89 -11.52 24.84
N ARG A 127 -6.07 -11.36 24.27
CA ARG A 127 -6.24 -10.62 23.02
C ARG A 127 -5.44 -9.33 23.09
N ARG A 128 -4.56 -9.07 22.10
CA ARG A 128 -3.70 -7.88 22.11
C ARG A 128 -4.24 -6.83 21.18
N TRP A 129 -4.44 -5.65 21.73
CA TRP A 129 -4.61 -4.43 20.97
C TRP A 129 -3.26 -3.77 20.76
N PHE A 130 -2.93 -3.41 19.53
CA PHE A 130 -1.72 -2.65 19.19
C PHE A 130 -1.95 -1.71 18.01
N SER A 131 -1.20 -0.64 17.98
CA SER A 131 -1.21 0.28 16.86
C SER A 131 -0.08 -0.06 15.88
N VAL A 132 -0.31 0.25 14.62
CA VAL A 132 0.68 0.09 13.55
C VAL A 132 0.65 1.34 12.69
N TRP A 133 1.82 1.90 12.43
CA TRP A 133 2.03 2.76 11.29
C TRP A 133 2.36 1.88 10.08
N PHE A 134 1.82 2.23 8.92
CA PHE A 134 2.03 1.44 7.71
C PHE A 134 2.23 2.29 6.47
N GLU A 135 2.92 1.69 5.51
CA GLU A 135 2.93 2.05 4.10
C GLU A 135 2.56 0.84 3.27
N ARG A 136 1.74 1.04 2.24
CA ARG A 136 1.41 0.04 1.24
C ARG A 136 1.69 0.60 -0.14
N VAL A 137 2.33 -0.21 -0.97
CA VAL A 137 2.62 0.14 -2.36
C VAL A 137 1.68 -0.62 -3.27
N TYR A 138 1.07 0.11 -4.17
CA TYR A 138 0.22 -0.42 -5.23
C TYR A 138 0.86 -0.12 -6.58
N ALA A 139 0.68 -1.02 -7.53
CA ALA A 139 1.08 -0.81 -8.92
C ALA A 139 -0.11 -1.07 -9.84
N LYS A 140 -0.24 -0.29 -10.91
CA LYS A 140 -1.26 -0.52 -11.93
C LYS A 140 -0.70 -1.53 -12.94
N ARG A 141 -1.25 -2.73 -12.97
CA ARG A 141 -0.87 -3.81 -13.88
C ARG A 141 -2.09 -4.22 -14.71
N ASP A 142 -1.95 -4.19 -16.02
CA ASP A 142 -3.06 -4.49 -16.94
C ASP A 142 -4.34 -3.68 -16.64
N GLY A 143 -4.16 -2.39 -16.33
CA GLY A 143 -5.25 -1.45 -16.01
C GLY A 143 -5.90 -1.64 -14.65
N ARG A 144 -5.35 -2.48 -13.76
CA ARG A 144 -5.88 -2.73 -12.41
C ARG A 144 -4.83 -2.45 -11.35
N TRP A 145 -5.23 -1.87 -10.24
CA TRP A 145 -4.39 -1.70 -9.08
C TRP A 145 -4.18 -3.03 -8.36
N VAL A 146 -2.93 -3.40 -8.11
CA VAL A 146 -2.53 -4.59 -7.35
C VAL A 146 -1.73 -4.19 -6.11
N TYR A 147 -1.90 -4.95 -5.04
CA TYR A 147 -1.24 -4.76 -3.75
C TYR A 147 0.17 -5.35 -3.78
N LEU A 148 1.18 -4.52 -4.03
CA LEU A 148 2.54 -4.96 -4.33
C LEU A 148 3.42 -5.13 -3.09
N SER A 149 3.27 -4.26 -2.10
CA SER A 149 4.13 -4.30 -0.92
C SER A 149 3.46 -3.69 0.31
N HIS A 150 3.85 -4.17 1.49
CA HIS A 150 3.41 -3.63 2.78
C HIS A 150 4.61 -3.46 3.71
N ARG A 151 4.72 -2.31 4.32
CA ARG A 151 5.73 -2.00 5.34
C ARG A 151 5.03 -1.55 6.60
N THR A 152 5.48 -2.07 7.74
CA THR A 152 4.86 -1.75 9.04
C THR A 152 5.90 -1.38 10.07
N VAL A 153 5.50 -0.50 10.98
CA VAL A 153 6.21 -0.23 12.23
C VAL A 153 5.20 -0.37 13.38
N HIS A 154 5.47 -1.31 14.27
CA HIS A 154 4.62 -1.51 15.44
C HIS A 154 4.76 -0.35 16.41
N GLY A 155 3.63 0.17 16.83
CA GLY A 155 3.50 1.12 17.91
C GLY A 155 3.23 0.42 19.26
N PRO A 156 2.73 1.18 20.24
CA PRO A 156 2.40 0.63 21.56
C PRO A 156 1.39 -0.50 21.51
N THR A 157 1.57 -1.48 22.37
CA THR A 157 0.58 -2.51 22.70
C THR A 157 -0.30 -1.99 23.85
N PHE A 158 -1.60 -2.29 23.78
CA PHE A 158 -2.59 -1.87 24.75
C PHE A 158 -3.18 -3.09 25.48
N GLY A 159 -3.79 -2.86 26.65
CA GLY A 159 -4.48 -3.91 27.39
C GLY A 159 -5.75 -4.40 26.70
N ALA A 160 -6.27 -5.53 27.17
CA ALA A 160 -7.46 -6.19 26.62
C ALA A 160 -8.76 -5.38 26.78
N ASP A 161 -8.75 -4.37 27.63
CA ASP A 161 -9.88 -3.49 27.93
C ASP A 161 -10.02 -2.31 26.95
N ARG A 162 -9.05 -2.14 26.03
CA ARG A 162 -9.16 -1.09 25.02
C ARG A 162 -10.24 -1.44 23.98
N LYS A 163 -11.17 -0.53 23.81
CA LYS A 163 -12.20 -0.62 22.78
C LYS A 163 -11.69 -0.12 21.43
N SER A 164 -12.29 -0.60 20.34
CA SER A 164 -12.09 -0.10 19.00
C SER A 164 -12.29 1.42 18.91
N VAL A 165 -11.63 2.06 17.93
CA VAL A 165 -11.82 3.50 17.65
C VAL A 165 -13.24 3.77 17.14
N SER A 166 -13.87 2.80 16.47
CA SER A 166 -15.24 2.87 15.97
C SER A 166 -16.31 2.86 17.07
N ASP A 167 -15.93 2.50 18.31
CA ASP A 167 -16.86 2.45 19.46
C ASP A 167 -16.97 3.79 20.23
N LYS A 168 -16.45 4.89 19.64
CA LYS A 168 -16.50 6.24 20.26
C LYS A 168 -17.60 7.10 19.63
#